data_7f69cfcbc1ace8a099b19d524dd27bce
#
_entry.id   7f69cfcbc1ace8a099b19d524dd27bce
#
_cell.length_a   1.000
_cell.length_b   1.000
_cell.length_c   1.000
_cell.angle_alpha   90.00
_cell.angle_beta   90.00
_cell.angle_gamma   90.00
#
_symmetry.space_group_name_H-M   'P 1'
#
loop_
_entity.id
_entity.type
_entity.pdbx_description
1 polymer ?
#
loop_
_entity_poly.entity_id
_entity_poly.type
_entity_poly.pdbx_seq_one_letter_code
_entity_poly.pdbx_strand_id
1 'polypeptide(L)'
;SIGVALVIITGGIDLSIGSVVGLVAVVLAFFLKVQGMDPWVAIGLTLCMSLVVGLIHGLLITKAHIQPFVVTLCGLLIYRSLSRWLTDNQSLGPVPLEGDKGYANLDQILGLDFIFSGKIPLGGFNLPTPALFLLVLAIATAIFLRKTIWGRYLYALGNNEDGARYSGIDTDRMKIIANVLCSFFAGIAGILFAFELDSVQPAQTGEFYELYAIAAAVLGGCSLRGGEGSILGVVIAAAVIRLIYNSINMVGISTHLEFGILGMVILLGVIGDEFLKKKMAERQASKA
;
A
#
# COMPACT_ATOMS: atom_id res chain seq x y z
N SER A 1 -2.46 -1.46 -1.24
CA SER A 1 -3.90 -1.16 -1.37
C SER A 1 -4.67 -1.31 -0.05
N ILE A 2 -4.46 -2.37 0.76
CA ILE A 2 -5.21 -2.61 2.03
C ILE A 2 -5.06 -1.42 3.00
N GLY A 3 -3.84 -0.91 3.19
CA GLY A 3 -3.59 0.25 4.07
C GLY A 3 -4.30 1.51 3.58
N VAL A 4 -4.24 1.78 2.28
CA VAL A 4 -4.94 2.91 1.66
C VAL A 4 -6.45 2.82 1.85
N ALA A 5 -7.02 1.62 1.77
CA ALA A 5 -8.45 1.42 2.01
C ALA A 5 -8.87 1.87 3.42
N LEU A 6 -8.02 1.65 4.45
CA LEU A 6 -8.31 2.13 5.81
C LEU A 6 -8.38 3.66 5.88
N VAL A 7 -7.45 4.35 5.21
CA VAL A 7 -7.44 5.81 5.14
C VAL A 7 -8.63 6.34 4.35
N ILE A 8 -8.96 5.71 3.20
CA ILE A 8 -10.13 6.10 2.40
C ILE A 8 -11.44 5.89 3.17
N ILE A 9 -11.58 4.80 3.92
CA ILE A 9 -12.76 4.56 4.77
C ILE A 9 -12.96 5.69 5.78
N THR A 10 -11.90 6.35 6.26
CA THR A 10 -12.01 7.52 7.14
C THR A 10 -12.29 8.84 6.40
N GLY A 11 -12.43 8.83 5.08
CA GLY A 11 -12.58 10.03 4.25
C GLY A 11 -11.25 10.75 3.95
N GLY A 12 -10.10 10.12 4.26
CA GLY A 12 -8.77 10.63 3.95
C GLY A 12 -8.24 10.07 2.63
N ILE A 13 -7.14 10.68 2.13
CA ILE A 13 -6.38 10.20 0.98
C ILE A 13 -4.90 10.20 1.38
N ASP A 14 -4.19 9.10 1.08
CA ASP A 14 -2.75 9.01 1.29
C ASP A 14 -2.01 8.85 -0.04
N LEU A 15 -1.38 9.93 -0.49
CA LEU A 15 -0.56 9.95 -1.69
C LEU A 15 0.90 9.57 -1.43
N SER A 16 1.32 9.44 -0.18
CA SER A 16 2.71 9.15 0.16
C SER A 16 3.06 7.67 0.11
N ILE A 17 2.06 6.79 0.06
CA ILE A 17 2.26 5.35 0.28
C ILE A 17 3.28 4.72 -0.68
N GLY A 18 3.30 5.13 -1.96
CA GLY A 18 4.28 4.64 -2.93
C GLY A 18 5.70 5.09 -2.57
N SER A 19 5.88 6.34 -2.15
CA SER A 19 7.17 6.85 -1.71
C SER A 19 7.61 6.27 -0.36
N VAL A 20 6.69 5.92 0.55
CA VAL A 20 7.00 5.20 1.79
C VAL A 20 7.47 3.77 1.48
N VAL A 21 6.80 3.06 0.57
CA VAL A 21 7.26 1.74 0.08
C VAL A 21 8.67 1.84 -0.49
N GLY A 22 8.93 2.84 -1.35
CA GLY A 22 10.26 3.09 -1.93
C GLY A 22 11.31 3.43 -0.89
N LEU A 23 11.00 4.31 0.06
CA LEU A 23 11.92 4.69 1.15
C LEU A 23 12.29 3.49 2.01
N VAL A 24 11.30 2.68 2.43
CA VAL A 24 11.55 1.47 3.23
C VAL A 24 12.44 0.50 2.48
N ALA A 25 12.16 0.24 1.20
CA ALA A 25 12.98 -0.64 0.37
C ALA A 25 14.43 -0.14 0.24
N VAL A 26 14.62 1.16 0.00
CA VAL A 26 15.94 1.80 -0.11
C VAL A 26 16.69 1.76 1.22
N VAL A 27 16.05 2.14 2.34
CA VAL A 27 16.69 2.15 3.66
C VAL A 27 17.06 0.74 4.10
N LEU A 28 16.20 -0.25 3.85
CA LEU A 28 16.49 -1.65 4.13
C LEU A 28 17.70 -2.13 3.33
N ALA A 29 17.71 -1.92 2.01
CA ALA A 29 18.82 -2.26 1.15
C ALA A 29 20.12 -1.55 1.56
N PHE A 30 20.05 -0.29 1.97
CA PHE A 30 21.19 0.47 2.49
C PHE A 30 21.74 -0.13 3.78
N PHE A 31 20.91 -0.46 4.75
CA PHE A 31 21.33 -1.09 6.00
C PHE A 31 22.00 -2.45 5.77
N LEU A 32 21.44 -3.25 4.87
CA LEU A 32 21.94 -4.59 4.61
C LEU A 32 23.23 -4.58 3.75
N LYS A 33 23.24 -3.78 2.68
CA LYS A 33 24.34 -3.80 1.68
C LYS A 33 25.48 -2.86 2.00
N VAL A 34 25.19 -1.67 2.52
CA VAL A 34 26.21 -0.65 2.77
C VAL A 34 26.73 -0.72 4.19
N GLN A 35 25.83 -0.92 5.16
CA GLN A 35 26.23 -0.97 6.57
C GLN A 35 26.50 -2.38 7.10
N GLY A 36 26.15 -3.44 6.36
CA GLY A 36 26.30 -4.83 6.80
C GLY A 36 25.55 -5.17 8.09
N MET A 37 24.42 -4.51 8.31
CA MET A 37 23.62 -4.66 9.53
C MET A 37 22.93 -6.03 9.58
N ASP A 38 22.70 -6.55 10.80
CA ASP A 38 21.91 -7.76 10.98
C ASP A 38 20.51 -7.61 10.35
N PRO A 39 20.04 -8.60 9.57
CA PRO A 39 18.79 -8.51 8.82
C PRO A 39 17.56 -8.25 9.68
N TRP A 40 17.46 -8.89 10.83
CA TRP A 40 16.29 -8.73 11.69
C TRP A 40 16.25 -7.35 12.35
N VAL A 41 17.43 -6.81 12.68
CA VAL A 41 17.57 -5.45 13.19
C VAL A 41 17.19 -4.44 12.10
N ALA A 42 17.69 -4.63 10.87
CA ALA A 42 17.37 -3.76 9.74
C ALA A 42 15.86 -3.76 9.40
N ILE A 43 15.23 -4.94 9.38
CA ILE A 43 13.77 -5.10 9.20
C ILE A 43 13.01 -4.39 10.33
N GLY A 44 13.41 -4.60 11.59
CA GLY A 44 12.78 -3.95 12.74
C GLY A 44 12.87 -2.43 12.67
N LEU A 45 14.04 -1.87 12.34
CA LEU A 45 14.23 -0.42 12.21
C LEU A 45 13.41 0.19 11.08
N THR A 46 13.34 -0.47 9.92
CA THR A 46 12.56 0.02 8.78
C THR A 46 11.06 -0.04 9.04
N LEU A 47 10.56 -1.05 9.76
CA LEU A 47 9.17 -1.10 10.23
C LEU A 47 8.88 -0.01 11.25
N CYS A 48 9.77 0.22 12.22
CA CYS A 48 9.64 1.34 13.15
C CYS A 48 9.59 2.68 12.42
N MET A 49 10.45 2.88 11.43
CA MET A 49 10.46 4.08 10.58
C MET A 49 9.10 4.28 9.89
N SER A 50 8.52 3.22 9.32
CA SER A 50 7.21 3.33 8.66
C SER A 50 6.08 3.67 9.65
N LEU A 51 6.10 3.12 10.87
CA LEU A 51 5.16 3.48 11.93
C LEU A 51 5.29 4.95 12.34
N VAL A 52 6.52 5.46 12.47
CA VAL A 52 6.79 6.87 12.77
C VAL A 52 6.27 7.79 11.67
N VAL A 53 6.45 7.42 10.39
CA VAL A 53 5.87 8.16 9.27
C VAL A 53 4.35 8.26 9.39
N GLY A 54 3.66 7.14 9.63
CA GLY A 54 2.21 7.13 9.80
C GLY A 54 1.74 7.94 11.01
N LEU A 55 2.51 7.90 12.10
CA LEU A 55 2.23 8.72 13.30
C LEU A 55 2.38 10.22 12.99
N ILE A 56 3.44 10.62 12.28
CA ILE A 56 3.66 12.02 11.88
C ILE A 56 2.49 12.49 11.01
N HIS A 57 2.08 11.70 10.00
CA HIS A 57 0.92 12.03 9.17
C HIS A 57 -0.35 12.18 10.02
N GLY A 58 -0.64 11.21 10.87
CA GLY A 58 -1.81 11.26 11.74
C GLY A 58 -1.81 12.49 12.66
N LEU A 59 -0.67 12.86 13.24
CA LEU A 59 -0.54 14.03 14.09
C LEU A 59 -0.68 15.34 13.32
N LEU A 60 -0.08 15.47 12.14
CA LEU A 60 -0.21 16.66 11.30
C LEU A 60 -1.67 16.88 10.86
N ILE A 61 -2.38 15.81 10.51
CA ILE A 61 -3.78 15.87 10.11
C ILE A 61 -4.68 16.26 11.29
N THR A 62 -4.44 15.69 12.48
CA THR A 62 -5.36 15.84 13.60
C THR A 62 -5.01 17.02 14.52
N LYS A 63 -3.73 17.26 14.79
CA LYS A 63 -3.30 18.30 15.74
C LYS A 63 -2.92 19.61 15.06
N ALA A 64 -2.33 19.54 13.88
CA ALA A 64 -2.07 20.74 13.07
C ALA A 64 -3.25 21.11 12.14
N HIS A 65 -4.30 20.27 12.10
CA HIS A 65 -5.50 20.46 11.27
C HIS A 65 -5.21 20.70 9.79
N ILE A 66 -4.13 20.06 9.28
CA ILE A 66 -3.77 20.14 7.87
C ILE A 66 -4.57 19.09 7.11
N GLN A 67 -5.02 19.45 5.91
CA GLN A 67 -5.76 18.51 5.05
C GLN A 67 -4.92 17.25 4.74
N PRO A 68 -5.49 16.03 4.83
CA PRO A 68 -4.78 14.78 4.56
C PRO A 68 -4.05 14.76 3.21
N PHE A 69 -4.69 15.27 2.17
CA PHE A 69 -4.10 15.38 0.83
C PHE A 69 -2.80 16.18 0.83
N VAL A 70 -2.76 17.34 1.51
CA VAL A 70 -1.58 18.21 1.56
C VAL A 70 -0.44 17.54 2.33
N VAL A 71 -0.75 16.95 3.50
CA VAL A 71 0.25 16.25 4.33
C VAL A 71 0.91 15.12 3.54
N THR A 72 0.11 14.30 2.88
CA THR A 72 0.61 13.11 2.18
C THR A 72 1.27 13.46 0.85
N LEU A 73 0.83 14.53 0.16
CA LEU A 73 1.51 15.05 -1.02
C LEU A 73 2.91 15.58 -0.67
N CYS A 74 3.04 16.33 0.42
CA CYS A 74 4.34 16.76 0.93
C CYS A 74 5.19 15.54 1.33
N GLY A 75 4.60 14.56 2.00
CA GLY A 75 5.25 13.31 2.35
C GLY A 75 5.79 12.57 1.13
N LEU A 76 5.01 12.47 0.05
CA LEU A 76 5.44 11.87 -1.22
C LEU A 76 6.75 12.48 -1.71
N LEU A 77 6.83 13.81 -1.75
CA LEU A 77 8.02 14.52 -2.23
C LEU A 77 9.20 14.38 -1.27
N ILE A 78 8.97 14.52 0.03
CA ILE A 78 10.01 14.40 1.06
C ILE A 78 10.62 13.00 1.05
N TYR A 79 9.80 11.94 1.10
CA TYR A 79 10.29 10.57 1.20
C TYR A 79 10.99 10.12 -0.09
N ARG A 80 10.50 10.56 -1.24
CA ARG A 80 11.18 10.33 -2.52
C ARG A 80 12.55 11.03 -2.58
N SER A 81 12.61 12.27 -2.11
CA SER A 81 13.86 13.03 -2.03
C SER A 81 14.85 12.41 -1.05
N LEU A 82 14.36 11.95 0.11
CA LEU A 82 15.19 11.32 1.13
C LEU A 82 15.80 10.00 0.64
N SER A 83 15.02 9.19 -0.09
CA SER A 83 15.51 7.96 -0.72
C SER A 83 16.69 8.24 -1.68
N ARG A 84 16.56 9.29 -2.50
CA ARG A 84 17.60 9.70 -3.45
C ARG A 84 18.85 10.24 -2.75
N TRP A 85 18.64 11.08 -1.76
CA TRP A 85 19.74 11.68 -0.99
C TRP A 85 20.57 10.64 -0.25
N LEU A 86 19.92 9.66 0.38
CA LEU A 86 20.58 8.61 1.16
C LEU A 86 21.55 7.76 0.33
N THR A 87 21.29 7.61 -0.96
CA THR A 87 22.04 6.74 -1.88
C THR A 87 22.78 7.48 -2.97
N ASP A 88 22.85 8.82 -2.88
CA ASP A 88 23.33 9.67 -3.98
C ASP A 88 22.67 9.34 -5.33
N ASN A 89 21.38 8.96 -5.27
CA ASN A 89 20.57 8.48 -6.39
C ASN A 89 21.13 7.23 -7.10
N GLN A 90 22.04 6.51 -6.47
CA GLN A 90 22.59 5.26 -6.99
C GLN A 90 21.66 4.10 -6.68
N SER A 91 21.51 3.17 -7.63
CA SER A 91 20.76 1.94 -7.43
C SER A 91 21.54 0.99 -6.52
N LEU A 92 20.84 0.39 -5.57
CA LEU A 92 21.40 -0.64 -4.69
C LEU A 92 21.16 -2.01 -5.33
N GLY A 93 22.05 -2.40 -6.24
CA GLY A 93 21.99 -3.66 -6.99
C GLY A 93 22.43 -4.90 -6.22
N PRO A 94 22.56 -6.05 -6.88
CA PRO A 94 23.03 -7.29 -6.28
C PRO A 94 24.42 -7.14 -5.67
N VAL A 95 24.71 -7.92 -4.64
CA VAL A 95 26.04 -7.91 -3.99
C VAL A 95 26.95 -8.93 -4.68
N PRO A 96 28.21 -8.57 -5.02
CA PRO A 96 29.17 -9.54 -5.54
C PRO A 96 29.44 -10.63 -4.51
N LEU A 97 29.43 -11.88 -4.95
CA LEU A 97 29.82 -13.03 -4.13
C LEU A 97 31.34 -13.19 -4.15
N GLU A 98 31.94 -13.58 -3.03
CA GLU A 98 33.36 -13.87 -2.97
C GLU A 98 33.74 -15.01 -3.93
N GLY A 99 34.88 -14.86 -4.65
CA GLY A 99 35.48 -15.89 -5.47
C GLY A 99 34.81 -16.17 -6.82
N ASP A 100 34.47 -15.15 -7.59
CA ASP A 100 33.97 -15.25 -9.01
C ASP A 100 32.67 -16.05 -9.18
N LYS A 101 31.87 -16.16 -8.10
CA LYS A 101 30.59 -16.89 -8.09
C LYS A 101 29.41 -16.09 -8.64
N GLY A 102 29.66 -14.88 -9.18
CA GLY A 102 28.62 -14.00 -9.70
C GLY A 102 28.03 -13.06 -8.64
N TYR A 103 26.76 -12.72 -8.82
CA TYR A 103 26.01 -11.80 -7.95
C TYR A 103 24.85 -12.55 -7.30
N ALA A 104 24.51 -12.21 -6.06
CA ALA A 104 23.35 -12.74 -5.38
C ALA A 104 22.41 -11.63 -4.90
N ASN A 105 21.13 -11.93 -4.89
CA ASN A 105 20.10 -11.07 -4.32
C ASN A 105 20.18 -11.08 -2.79
N LEU A 106 19.57 -10.07 -2.15
CA LEU A 106 19.58 -9.91 -0.69
C LEU A 106 19.05 -11.13 0.05
N ASP A 107 17.96 -11.70 -0.42
CA ASP A 107 17.32 -12.87 0.15
C ASP A 107 18.23 -14.11 0.15
N GLN A 108 18.95 -14.36 -0.94
CA GLN A 108 19.88 -15.48 -1.10
C GLN A 108 21.08 -15.36 -0.17
N ILE A 109 21.63 -14.15 -0.01
CA ILE A 109 22.79 -13.91 0.87
C ILE A 109 22.43 -14.15 2.34
N LEU A 110 21.21 -13.78 2.73
CA LEU A 110 20.78 -13.80 4.13
C LEU A 110 20.05 -15.08 4.52
N GLY A 111 19.83 -16.02 3.58
CA GLY A 111 19.03 -17.23 3.81
C GLY A 111 17.56 -16.96 4.10
N LEU A 112 17.08 -15.79 3.73
CA LEU A 112 15.69 -15.36 3.90
C LEU A 112 14.82 -15.60 2.65
N ASP A 113 15.42 -16.19 1.61
CA ASP A 113 14.80 -16.54 0.34
C ASP A 113 13.48 -17.30 0.51
N PHE A 114 13.43 -18.28 1.41
CA PHE A 114 12.21 -19.02 1.67
C PHE A 114 11.08 -18.13 2.25
N ILE A 115 11.43 -17.18 3.11
CA ILE A 115 10.43 -16.32 3.78
C ILE A 115 9.88 -15.27 2.83
N PHE A 116 10.73 -14.61 2.02
CA PHE A 116 10.36 -13.44 1.23
C PHE A 116 10.14 -13.73 -0.26
N SER A 117 10.87 -14.69 -0.84
CA SER A 117 10.79 -15.05 -2.27
C SER A 117 10.46 -16.53 -2.50
N GLY A 118 10.28 -17.31 -1.43
CA GLY A 118 10.03 -18.74 -1.47
C GLY A 118 8.71 -19.10 -2.15
N LYS A 119 8.62 -20.38 -2.55
CA LYS A 119 7.41 -20.96 -3.15
C LYS A 119 7.04 -22.24 -2.41
N ILE A 120 5.80 -22.34 -1.99
CA ILE A 120 5.26 -23.53 -1.31
C ILE A 120 4.55 -24.39 -2.36
N PRO A 121 5.03 -25.61 -2.62
CA PRO A 121 4.38 -26.50 -3.57
C PRO A 121 3.06 -27.04 -3.01
N LEU A 122 1.97 -26.77 -3.71
CA LEU A 122 0.62 -27.25 -3.40
C LEU A 122 0.08 -28.06 -4.58
N GLY A 123 0.46 -29.33 -4.71
CA GLY A 123 -0.17 -30.27 -5.65
C GLY A 123 -0.24 -29.81 -7.11
N GLY A 124 0.86 -29.24 -7.66
CA GLY A 124 0.93 -28.75 -9.05
C GLY A 124 0.83 -27.23 -9.20
N PHE A 125 0.59 -26.51 -8.12
CA PHE A 125 0.62 -25.05 -8.05
C PHE A 125 1.66 -24.61 -7.01
N ASN A 126 2.47 -23.60 -7.35
CA ASN A 126 3.46 -23.03 -6.44
C ASN A 126 2.92 -21.70 -5.87
N LEU A 127 2.58 -21.70 -4.58
CA LEU A 127 2.13 -20.49 -3.89
C LEU A 127 3.35 -19.65 -3.44
N PRO A 128 3.52 -18.40 -3.92
CA PRO A 128 4.60 -17.55 -3.44
C PRO A 128 4.36 -17.13 -2.00
N THR A 129 5.41 -17.15 -1.17
CA THR A 129 5.34 -16.76 0.25
C THR A 129 4.80 -15.34 0.46
N PRO A 130 5.09 -14.31 -0.37
CA PRO A 130 4.47 -12.99 -0.27
C PRO A 130 2.94 -13.02 -0.35
N ALA A 131 2.35 -13.99 -1.05
CA ALA A 131 0.89 -14.14 -1.11
C ALA A 131 0.30 -14.55 0.24
N LEU A 132 1.04 -15.30 1.08
CA LEU A 132 0.62 -15.61 2.45
C LEU A 132 0.60 -14.36 3.34
N PHE A 133 1.61 -13.49 3.22
CA PHE A 133 1.60 -12.20 3.92
C PHE A 133 0.37 -11.39 3.53
N LEU A 134 0.08 -11.28 2.22
CA LEU A 134 -1.12 -10.60 1.74
C LEU A 134 -2.39 -11.22 2.33
N LEU A 135 -2.51 -12.54 2.32
CA LEU A 135 -3.69 -13.25 2.83
C LEU A 135 -3.89 -13.01 4.33
N VAL A 136 -2.83 -13.16 5.12
CA VAL A 136 -2.86 -12.93 6.57
C VAL A 136 -3.26 -11.48 6.87
N LEU A 137 -2.63 -10.50 6.20
CA LEU A 137 -2.95 -9.09 6.40
C LEU A 137 -4.37 -8.75 5.95
N ALA A 138 -4.84 -9.32 4.84
CA ALA A 138 -6.21 -9.12 4.36
C ALA A 138 -7.24 -9.67 5.35
N ILE A 139 -7.04 -10.90 5.84
CA ILE A 139 -7.92 -11.53 6.83
C ILE A 139 -7.90 -10.74 8.14
N ALA A 140 -6.72 -10.41 8.66
CA ALA A 140 -6.57 -9.63 9.89
C ALA A 140 -7.28 -8.28 9.80
N THR A 141 -7.08 -7.56 8.68
CA THR A 141 -7.73 -6.26 8.44
C THR A 141 -9.24 -6.39 8.26
N ALA A 142 -9.70 -7.43 7.57
CA ALA A 142 -11.14 -7.69 7.41
C ALA A 142 -11.81 -8.02 8.76
N ILE A 143 -11.15 -8.79 9.62
CA ILE A 143 -11.61 -9.08 10.99
C ILE A 143 -11.58 -7.78 11.82
N PHE A 144 -10.49 -7.02 11.76
CA PHE A 144 -10.37 -5.73 12.44
C PHE A 144 -11.52 -4.79 12.09
N LEU A 145 -11.81 -4.59 10.81
CA LEU A 145 -12.88 -3.69 10.37
C LEU A 145 -14.27 -4.19 10.75
N ARG A 146 -14.56 -5.50 10.61
CA ARG A 146 -15.91 -6.04 10.79
C ARG A 146 -16.24 -6.47 12.23
N LYS A 147 -15.24 -6.89 12.99
CA LYS A 147 -15.46 -7.51 14.32
C LYS A 147 -15.03 -6.67 15.49
N THR A 148 -14.17 -5.64 15.27
CA THR A 148 -13.71 -4.79 16.37
C THR A 148 -14.52 -3.50 16.50
N ILE A 149 -14.48 -2.89 17.69
CA ILE A 149 -15.06 -1.57 17.96
C ILE A 149 -14.35 -0.50 17.11
N TRP A 150 -13.02 -0.59 16.99
CA TRP A 150 -12.19 0.33 16.23
C TRP A 150 -12.58 0.38 14.75
N GLY A 151 -12.82 -0.78 14.14
CA GLY A 151 -13.29 -0.86 12.76
C GLY A 151 -14.63 -0.14 12.56
N ARG A 152 -15.58 -0.35 13.47
CA ARG A 152 -16.88 0.34 13.44
C ARG A 152 -16.74 1.86 13.59
N TYR A 153 -15.80 2.30 14.42
CA TYR A 153 -15.51 3.73 14.59
C TYR A 153 -14.90 4.36 13.33
N LEU A 154 -14.05 3.62 12.60
CA LEU A 154 -13.52 4.09 11.31
C LEU A 154 -14.63 4.31 10.28
N TYR A 155 -15.60 3.38 10.18
CA TYR A 155 -16.76 3.55 9.30
C TYR A 155 -17.67 4.71 9.75
N ALA A 156 -17.92 4.84 11.05
CA ALA A 156 -18.74 5.92 11.60
C ALA A 156 -18.11 7.29 11.32
N LEU A 157 -16.79 7.42 11.54
CA LEU A 157 -16.02 8.61 11.23
C LEU A 157 -16.14 9.01 9.76
N GLY A 158 -15.96 8.04 8.85
CA GLY A 158 -16.03 8.32 7.41
C GLY A 158 -17.42 8.68 6.91
N ASN A 159 -18.48 8.15 7.55
CA ASN A 159 -19.85 8.53 7.22
C ASN A 159 -20.21 9.95 7.63
N ASN A 160 -19.86 10.32 8.86
CA ASN A 160 -20.10 11.66 9.42
C ASN A 160 -19.19 11.90 10.62
N GLU A 161 -18.13 12.68 10.42
CA GLU A 161 -17.16 12.98 11.47
C GLU A 161 -17.77 13.71 12.67
N ASP A 162 -18.61 14.71 12.41
CA ASP A 162 -19.25 15.48 13.48
C ASP A 162 -20.21 14.59 14.28
N GLY A 163 -21.03 13.80 13.59
CA GLY A 163 -21.93 12.84 14.22
C GLY A 163 -21.18 11.80 15.09
N ALA A 164 -20.04 11.29 14.59
CA ALA A 164 -19.18 10.37 15.34
C ALA A 164 -18.60 11.06 16.60
N ARG A 165 -18.13 12.29 16.46
CA ARG A 165 -17.59 13.09 17.57
C ARG A 165 -18.64 13.38 18.63
N TYR A 166 -19.86 13.78 18.24
CA TYR A 166 -20.98 14.00 19.17
C TYR A 166 -21.42 12.71 19.85
N SER A 167 -21.20 11.55 19.23
CA SER A 167 -21.46 10.22 19.81
C SER A 167 -20.34 9.75 20.76
N GLY A 168 -19.34 10.62 21.06
CA GLY A 168 -18.25 10.31 21.99
C GLY A 168 -17.09 9.52 21.37
N ILE A 169 -17.02 9.39 20.04
CA ILE A 169 -15.90 8.75 19.35
C ILE A 169 -14.75 9.76 19.25
N ASP A 170 -13.54 9.35 19.67
CA ASP A 170 -12.32 10.13 19.48
C ASP A 170 -11.88 10.04 18.02
N THR A 171 -12.38 10.95 17.17
CA THR A 171 -12.13 10.97 15.73
C THR A 171 -10.66 11.18 15.40
N ASP A 172 -9.93 11.95 16.22
CA ASP A 172 -8.50 12.19 16.06
C ASP A 172 -7.70 10.88 16.17
N ARG A 173 -7.98 10.10 17.23
CA ARG A 173 -7.32 8.79 17.41
C ARG A 173 -7.62 7.85 16.27
N MET A 174 -8.83 7.86 15.74
CA MET A 174 -9.20 7.01 14.61
C MET A 174 -8.41 7.37 13.35
N LYS A 175 -8.25 8.66 13.03
CA LYS A 175 -7.41 9.13 11.93
C LYS A 175 -5.95 8.75 12.11
N ILE A 176 -5.40 8.91 13.31
CA ILE A 176 -4.01 8.51 13.62
C ILE A 176 -3.83 7.00 13.39
N ILE A 177 -4.73 6.16 13.93
CA ILE A 177 -4.66 4.70 13.76
C ILE A 177 -4.71 4.31 12.28
N ALA A 178 -5.61 4.91 11.49
CA ALA A 178 -5.71 4.63 10.06
C ALA A 178 -4.41 4.95 9.31
N ASN A 179 -3.79 6.11 9.58
CA ASN A 179 -2.52 6.51 8.96
C ASN A 179 -1.34 5.63 9.40
N VAL A 180 -1.27 5.28 10.70
CA VAL A 180 -0.24 4.38 11.23
C VAL A 180 -0.34 3.00 10.61
N LEU A 181 -1.55 2.42 10.52
CA LEU A 181 -1.76 1.12 9.86
C LEU A 181 -1.46 1.18 8.36
N CYS A 182 -1.81 2.29 7.69
CA CYS A 182 -1.50 2.49 6.28
C CYS A 182 0.00 2.46 6.03
N SER A 183 0.76 3.25 6.78
CA SER A 183 2.22 3.30 6.67
C SER A 183 2.89 2.00 7.12
N PHE A 184 2.36 1.30 8.12
CA PHE A 184 2.83 -0.01 8.53
C PHE A 184 2.71 -1.04 7.39
N PHE A 185 1.58 -1.08 6.70
CA PHE A 185 1.40 -1.95 5.53
C PHE A 185 2.28 -1.54 4.35
N ALA A 186 2.55 -0.24 4.19
CA ALA A 186 3.54 0.23 3.24
C ALA A 186 4.95 -0.23 3.62
N GLY A 187 5.28 -0.24 4.91
CA GLY A 187 6.53 -0.78 5.44
C GLY A 187 6.72 -2.25 5.09
N ILE A 188 5.71 -3.09 5.36
CA ILE A 188 5.75 -4.52 4.98
C ILE A 188 5.92 -4.67 3.46
N ALA A 189 5.18 -3.89 2.66
CA ALA A 189 5.31 -3.94 1.21
C ALA A 189 6.71 -3.53 0.74
N GLY A 190 7.30 -2.49 1.34
CA GLY A 190 8.66 -2.04 1.02
C GLY A 190 9.72 -3.10 1.32
N ILE A 191 9.58 -3.83 2.44
CA ILE A 191 10.45 -4.94 2.79
C ILE A 191 10.33 -6.06 1.75
N LEU A 192 9.10 -6.49 1.42
CA LEU A 192 8.88 -7.51 0.40
C LEU A 192 9.46 -7.10 -0.95
N PHE A 193 9.29 -5.82 -1.33
CA PHE A 193 9.89 -5.27 -2.56
C PHE A 193 11.41 -5.31 -2.55
N ALA A 194 12.06 -4.99 -1.43
CA ALA A 194 13.52 -5.00 -1.33
C ALA A 194 14.11 -6.39 -1.53
N PHE A 195 13.38 -7.43 -1.10
CA PHE A 195 13.80 -8.82 -1.29
C PHE A 195 13.42 -9.41 -2.65
N GLU A 196 12.34 -8.93 -3.28
CA GLU A 196 11.88 -9.40 -4.60
C GLU A 196 12.67 -8.78 -5.76
N LEU A 197 13.15 -7.55 -5.59
CA LEU A 197 13.83 -6.81 -6.67
C LEU A 197 15.32 -7.13 -6.68
N ASP A 198 15.87 -7.41 -7.87
CA ASP A 198 17.32 -7.55 -8.08
C ASP A 198 18.07 -6.27 -7.72
N SER A 199 17.45 -5.12 -7.92
CA SER A 199 18.01 -3.80 -7.66
C SER A 199 16.94 -2.82 -7.18
N VAL A 200 17.18 -2.20 -6.04
CA VAL A 200 16.32 -1.14 -5.52
C VAL A 200 16.76 0.20 -6.09
N GLN A 201 15.88 0.84 -6.87
CA GLN A 201 16.14 2.12 -7.53
C GLN A 201 15.46 3.26 -6.77
N PRO A 202 16.19 4.20 -6.15
CA PRO A 202 15.63 5.25 -5.29
C PRO A 202 14.60 6.15 -5.97
N ALA A 203 14.75 6.36 -7.29
CA ALA A 203 13.84 7.19 -8.06
C ALA A 203 12.54 6.46 -8.45
N GLN A 204 12.62 5.17 -8.78
CA GLN A 204 11.55 4.42 -9.44
C GLN A 204 10.83 3.43 -8.53
N THR A 205 11.51 2.88 -7.49
CA THR A 205 10.88 1.91 -6.58
C THR A 205 9.67 2.54 -5.90
N GLY A 206 8.51 1.92 -6.08
CA GLY A 206 7.23 2.42 -5.55
C GLY A 206 6.65 3.63 -6.28
N GLU A 207 7.15 4.01 -7.46
CA GLU A 207 6.59 5.11 -8.25
C GLU A 207 5.20 4.76 -8.76
N PHE A 208 4.25 5.70 -8.63
CA PHE A 208 2.83 5.56 -8.98
C PHE A 208 2.05 4.48 -8.20
N TYR A 209 2.66 3.80 -7.21
CA TYR A 209 1.97 2.78 -6.43
C TYR A 209 0.85 3.35 -5.57
N GLU A 210 0.93 4.62 -5.19
CA GLU A 210 -0.17 5.36 -4.56
C GLU A 210 -1.41 5.37 -5.46
N LEU A 211 -1.24 5.63 -6.75
CA LEU A 211 -2.36 5.68 -7.71
C LEU A 211 -2.99 4.30 -7.90
N TYR A 212 -2.17 3.25 -8.07
CA TYR A 212 -2.67 1.87 -8.16
C TYR A 212 -3.39 1.42 -6.88
N ALA A 213 -2.87 1.82 -5.72
CA ALA A 213 -3.46 1.46 -4.43
C ALA A 213 -4.81 2.14 -4.19
N ILE A 214 -4.93 3.44 -4.55
CA ILE A 214 -6.18 4.19 -4.49
C ILE A 214 -7.18 3.61 -5.50
N ALA A 215 -6.74 3.38 -6.73
CA ALA A 215 -7.59 2.78 -7.77
C ALA A 215 -8.15 1.43 -7.35
N ALA A 216 -7.30 0.54 -6.79
CA ALA A 216 -7.73 -0.75 -6.27
C ALA A 216 -8.73 -0.61 -5.11
N ALA A 217 -8.55 0.38 -4.24
CA ALA A 217 -9.47 0.63 -3.15
C ALA A 217 -10.83 1.09 -3.67
N VAL A 218 -10.85 2.03 -4.61
CA VAL A 218 -12.08 2.58 -5.20
C VAL A 218 -12.82 1.52 -6.03
N LEU A 219 -12.14 0.84 -6.94
CA LEU A 219 -12.72 -0.27 -7.72
C LEU A 219 -13.17 -1.43 -6.82
N GLY A 220 -12.51 -1.61 -5.68
CA GLY A 220 -12.87 -2.59 -4.66
C GLY A 220 -14.07 -2.20 -3.78
N GLY A 221 -14.70 -1.04 -4.07
CA GLY A 221 -15.92 -0.56 -3.41
C GLY A 221 -15.66 0.31 -2.18
N CYS A 222 -14.47 0.91 -2.03
CA CYS A 222 -14.26 1.97 -1.05
C CYS A 222 -14.74 3.31 -1.61
N SER A 223 -15.58 4.01 -0.86
CA SER A 223 -16.06 5.34 -1.22
C SER A 223 -15.02 6.41 -0.87
N LEU A 224 -14.64 7.26 -1.84
CA LEU A 224 -13.75 8.41 -1.58
C LEU A 224 -14.38 9.44 -0.61
N ARG A 225 -15.70 9.37 -0.41
CA ARG A 225 -16.40 10.18 0.60
C ARG A 225 -16.20 9.64 2.02
N GLY A 226 -15.67 8.43 2.15
CA GLY A 226 -15.54 7.69 3.41
C GLY A 226 -16.77 6.83 3.75
N GLY A 227 -16.70 6.14 4.87
CA GLY A 227 -17.79 5.37 5.47
C GLY A 227 -18.12 4.03 4.81
N GLU A 228 -17.58 3.73 3.63
CA GLU A 228 -17.83 2.50 2.89
C GLU A 228 -16.52 1.87 2.40
N GLY A 229 -16.47 0.54 2.42
CA GLY A 229 -15.33 -0.20 1.88
C GLY A 229 -15.33 -1.69 2.24
N SER A 230 -14.65 -2.48 1.41
CA SER A 230 -14.51 -3.92 1.61
C SER A 230 -13.10 -4.38 1.31
N ILE A 231 -12.41 -4.96 2.29
CA ILE A 231 -11.05 -5.48 2.10
C ILE A 231 -11.00 -6.58 1.04
N LEU A 232 -12.02 -7.44 0.99
CA LEU A 232 -12.12 -8.46 -0.04
C LEU A 232 -12.19 -7.84 -1.44
N GLY A 233 -13.03 -6.80 -1.61
CA GLY A 233 -13.15 -6.07 -2.86
C GLY A 233 -11.82 -5.42 -3.26
N VAL A 234 -11.12 -4.79 -2.31
CA VAL A 234 -9.81 -4.17 -2.55
C VAL A 234 -8.76 -5.19 -3.01
N VAL A 235 -8.71 -6.37 -2.41
CA VAL A 235 -7.76 -7.43 -2.81
C VAL A 235 -8.08 -7.95 -4.21
N ILE A 236 -9.35 -8.18 -4.51
CA ILE A 236 -9.78 -8.61 -5.85
C ILE A 236 -9.46 -7.53 -6.89
N ALA A 237 -9.78 -6.27 -6.61
CA ALA A 237 -9.49 -5.16 -7.53
C ALA A 237 -7.97 -4.98 -7.76
N ALA A 238 -7.15 -5.11 -6.71
CA ALA A 238 -5.69 -5.08 -6.86
C ALA A 238 -5.18 -6.22 -7.75
N ALA A 239 -5.73 -7.42 -7.62
CA ALA A 239 -5.41 -8.55 -8.49
C ALA A 239 -5.82 -8.30 -9.94
N VAL A 240 -7.02 -7.74 -10.16
CA VAL A 240 -7.50 -7.37 -11.50
C VAL A 240 -6.61 -6.33 -12.15
N ILE A 241 -6.21 -5.27 -11.45
CA ILE A 241 -5.27 -4.26 -11.96
C ILE A 241 -3.95 -4.93 -12.38
N ARG A 242 -3.44 -5.86 -11.57
CA ARG A 242 -2.20 -6.57 -11.89
C ARG A 242 -2.34 -7.50 -13.10
N LEU A 243 -3.50 -8.15 -13.24
CA LEU A 243 -3.81 -8.96 -14.42
C LEU A 243 -3.89 -8.11 -15.70
N ILE A 244 -4.51 -6.93 -15.63
CA ILE A 244 -4.57 -5.99 -16.77
C ILE A 244 -3.16 -5.58 -17.18
N TYR A 245 -2.32 -5.19 -16.21
CA TYR A 245 -0.91 -4.86 -16.44
C TYR A 245 -0.17 -5.99 -17.19
N ASN A 246 -0.26 -7.22 -16.66
CA ASN A 246 0.37 -8.37 -17.30
C ASN A 246 -0.18 -8.64 -18.70
N SER A 247 -1.50 -8.48 -18.90
CA SER A 247 -2.14 -8.68 -20.20
C SER A 247 -1.66 -7.67 -21.25
N ILE A 248 -1.49 -6.39 -20.86
CA ILE A 248 -0.93 -5.35 -21.75
C ILE A 248 0.46 -5.76 -22.25
N ASN A 249 1.31 -6.20 -21.31
CA ASN A 249 2.67 -6.63 -21.64
C ASN A 249 2.68 -7.90 -22.54
N MET A 250 1.81 -8.88 -22.28
CA MET A 250 1.73 -10.13 -23.05
C MET A 250 1.20 -9.91 -24.48
N VAL A 251 0.31 -8.95 -24.68
CA VAL A 251 -0.23 -8.58 -26.01
C VAL A 251 0.78 -7.73 -26.80
N GLY A 252 1.87 -7.27 -26.17
CA GLY A 252 2.91 -6.48 -26.83
C GLY A 252 2.50 -5.04 -27.10
N ILE A 253 1.53 -4.52 -26.33
CA ILE A 253 1.18 -3.10 -26.39
C ILE A 253 2.35 -2.30 -25.81
N SER A 254 2.66 -1.18 -26.45
CA SER A 254 3.73 -0.29 -25.98
C SER A 254 3.55 0.10 -24.52
N THR A 255 4.60 -0.07 -23.71
CA THR A 255 4.63 0.32 -22.28
C THR A 255 4.29 1.80 -22.06
N HIS A 256 4.46 2.65 -23.08
CA HIS A 256 4.08 4.05 -23.02
C HIS A 256 2.56 4.28 -22.92
N LEU A 257 1.75 3.32 -23.36
CA LEU A 257 0.28 3.38 -23.30
C LEU A 257 -0.31 2.75 -22.04
N GLU A 258 0.51 2.08 -21.25
CA GLU A 258 0.09 1.32 -20.07
C GLU A 258 -0.71 2.17 -19.07
N PHE A 259 -0.16 3.33 -18.68
CA PHE A 259 -0.85 4.25 -17.76
C PHE A 259 -2.16 4.79 -18.35
N GLY A 260 -2.20 5.05 -19.64
CA GLY A 260 -3.41 5.50 -20.34
C GLY A 260 -4.51 4.43 -20.31
N ILE A 261 -4.16 3.18 -20.58
CA ILE A 261 -5.11 2.05 -20.54
C ILE A 261 -5.62 1.82 -19.12
N LEU A 262 -4.72 1.81 -18.14
CA LEU A 262 -5.10 1.65 -16.73
C LEU A 262 -6.00 2.79 -16.26
N GLY A 263 -5.67 4.03 -16.60
CA GLY A 263 -6.50 5.19 -16.30
C GLY A 263 -7.91 5.08 -16.91
N MET A 264 -8.01 4.62 -18.16
CA MET A 264 -9.29 4.40 -18.83
C MET A 264 -10.12 3.30 -18.16
N VAL A 265 -9.48 2.18 -17.79
CA VAL A 265 -10.17 1.08 -17.07
C VAL A 265 -10.69 1.53 -15.71
N ILE A 266 -9.90 2.30 -14.97
CA ILE A 266 -10.31 2.86 -13.67
C ILE A 266 -11.50 3.80 -13.85
N LEU A 267 -11.41 4.71 -14.82
CA LEU A 267 -12.48 5.67 -15.11
C LEU A 267 -13.79 4.98 -15.48
N LEU A 268 -13.73 4.02 -16.41
CA LEU A 268 -14.90 3.25 -16.81
C LEU A 268 -15.47 2.41 -15.66
N GLY A 269 -14.62 1.85 -14.81
CA GLY A 269 -15.05 1.12 -13.62
C GLY A 269 -15.80 2.01 -12.64
N VAL A 270 -15.30 3.21 -12.35
CA VAL A 270 -15.95 4.17 -11.45
C VAL A 270 -17.28 4.68 -12.03
N ILE A 271 -17.30 5.03 -13.31
CA ILE A 271 -18.54 5.44 -14.00
C ILE A 271 -19.59 4.32 -13.94
N GLY A 272 -19.17 3.08 -14.19
CA GLY A 272 -20.05 1.91 -14.13
C GLY A 272 -20.64 1.69 -12.73
N ASP A 273 -19.81 1.81 -11.67
CA ASP A 273 -20.27 1.68 -10.27
C ASP A 273 -21.28 2.76 -9.91
N GLU A 274 -21.00 4.03 -10.24
CA GLU A 274 -21.91 5.16 -9.96
C GLU A 274 -23.25 5.00 -10.70
N PHE A 275 -23.20 4.56 -11.96
CA PHE A 275 -24.41 4.30 -12.74
C PHE A 275 -25.26 3.17 -12.15
N LEU A 276 -24.62 2.08 -11.71
CA LEU A 276 -25.31 0.96 -11.06
C LEU A 276 -25.92 1.37 -9.73
N LYS A 277 -25.20 2.12 -8.89
CA LYS A 277 -25.72 2.66 -7.62
C LYS A 277 -26.95 3.53 -7.83
N LYS A 278 -26.89 4.45 -8.80
CA LYS A 278 -28.02 5.32 -9.14
C LYS A 278 -29.25 4.52 -9.57
N LYS A 279 -29.05 3.54 -10.45
CA LYS A 279 -30.15 2.68 -10.93
C LYS A 279 -30.74 1.79 -9.82
N MET A 280 -29.94 1.33 -8.89
CA MET A 280 -30.42 0.58 -7.72
C MET A 280 -31.22 1.47 -6.77
N ALA A 281 -30.79 2.70 -6.51
CA ALA A 281 -31.50 3.67 -5.68
C ALA A 281 -32.88 4.04 -6.29
N GLU A 282 -32.95 4.28 -7.61
CA GLU A 282 -34.20 4.53 -8.34
C GLU A 282 -35.18 3.35 -8.23
N ARG A 283 -34.67 2.11 -8.33
CA ARG A 283 -35.52 0.90 -8.18
C ARG A 283 -36.03 0.70 -6.75
N GLN A 284 -35.27 1.12 -5.74
CA GLN A 284 -35.74 1.06 -4.35
C GLN A 284 -36.80 2.12 -4.08
N ALA A 285 -36.62 3.34 -4.59
CA ALA A 285 -37.59 4.42 -4.47
C ALA A 285 -38.95 4.12 -5.22
N SER A 286 -38.88 3.35 -6.31
CA SER A 286 -40.10 2.95 -7.05
C SER A 286 -40.88 1.78 -6.41
N LYS A 287 -40.30 1.13 -5.37
CA LYS A 287 -40.92 0.02 -4.64
C LYS A 287 -41.44 0.42 -3.24
N ALA A 288 -41.08 1.62 -2.77
CA ALA A 288 -41.59 2.25 -1.55
C ALA A 288 -42.77 3.18 -1.87
#